data_0d96d4fbf799de2230666f7387d3047b
#
_entry.id   0d96d4fbf799de2230666f7387d3047b
#
_cell.length_a   1.000
_cell.length_b   1.000
_cell.length_c   1.000
_cell.angle_alpha   90.00
_cell.angle_beta   90.00
_cell.angle_gamma   90.00
#
_symmetry.space_group_name_H-M   'P 1'
#
loop_
_entity.id
_entity.type
_entity.pdbx_description
1 polymer ?
#
loop_
_entity_poly.entity_id
_entity_poly.type
_entity_poly.pdbx_seq_one_letter_code
_entity_poly.pdbx_strand_id
1 'polypeptide(L)'
;MVADVAIAQKRLASLKAQYYEYALKKHIELNFGNVATDVFARYREQVDLAFSELSKETLLKLQAIEGKINSGNPEMYSQALTTCRRLFESTAVELFSKHFPDYKDKVYKTKSGAEIDVSGNHYKNKLSAVIEKLEGKSMKKTLVGSNVIYLLDWIDNLSNLQCEGVHSDITKEDAERCILQTYMCLGDILTSQ
;
A
#
# COMPACT_ATOMS: atom_id res chain seq x y z
N MET A 1 -7.90 -8.95 -60.09
CA MET A 1 -6.44 -9.20 -59.97
C MET A 1 -5.69 -8.09 -59.24
N VAL A 2 -5.69 -6.82 -59.66
CA VAL A 2 -4.97 -5.73 -58.95
C VAL A 2 -5.58 -5.43 -57.57
N ALA A 3 -6.90 -5.44 -57.44
CA ALA A 3 -7.61 -5.21 -56.20
C ALA A 3 -7.33 -6.31 -55.14
N ASP A 4 -7.21 -7.54 -55.57
CA ASP A 4 -6.94 -8.68 -54.68
C ASP A 4 -5.52 -8.61 -54.09
N VAL A 5 -4.56 -8.14 -54.87
CA VAL A 5 -3.16 -7.93 -54.40
C VAL A 5 -3.10 -6.82 -53.35
N ALA A 6 -3.81 -5.73 -53.56
CA ALA A 6 -3.86 -4.63 -52.59
C ALA A 6 -4.51 -5.07 -51.25
N ILE A 7 -5.56 -5.85 -51.28
CA ILE A 7 -6.22 -6.44 -50.11
C ILE A 7 -5.25 -7.37 -49.36
N ALA A 8 -4.56 -8.25 -50.12
CA ALA A 8 -3.59 -9.17 -49.54
C ALA A 8 -2.41 -8.45 -48.87
N GLN A 9 -1.89 -7.39 -49.49
CA GLN A 9 -0.84 -6.55 -48.91
C GLN A 9 -1.29 -5.86 -47.64
N LYS A 10 -2.53 -5.33 -47.58
CA LYS A 10 -3.09 -4.70 -46.37
C LYS A 10 -3.25 -5.70 -45.24
N ARG A 11 -3.73 -6.92 -45.55
CA ARG A 11 -3.83 -8.01 -44.56
C ARG A 11 -2.46 -8.43 -44.04
N LEU A 12 -1.47 -8.55 -44.92
CA LEU A 12 -0.10 -8.90 -44.51
C LEU A 12 0.53 -7.82 -43.60
N ALA A 13 0.31 -6.53 -43.92
CA ALA A 13 0.78 -5.41 -43.09
C ALA A 13 0.13 -5.45 -41.72
N SER A 14 -1.19 -5.70 -41.64
CA SER A 14 -1.91 -5.85 -40.34
C SER A 14 -1.40 -7.02 -39.50
N LEU A 15 -1.19 -8.17 -40.13
CA LEU A 15 -0.64 -9.36 -39.44
C LEU A 15 0.79 -9.13 -38.94
N LYS A 16 1.62 -8.46 -39.72
CA LYS A 16 2.98 -8.07 -39.28
C LYS A 16 2.95 -7.14 -38.06
N ALA A 17 2.06 -6.14 -38.05
CA ALA A 17 1.92 -5.23 -36.92
C ALA A 17 1.47 -5.95 -35.65
N GLN A 18 0.47 -6.84 -35.75
CA GLN A 18 -0.01 -7.65 -34.62
C GLN A 18 1.07 -8.59 -34.08
N TYR A 19 1.82 -9.23 -34.98
CA TYR A 19 2.93 -10.09 -34.56
C TYR A 19 4.03 -9.32 -33.87
N TYR A 20 4.37 -8.12 -34.37
CA TYR A 20 5.39 -7.28 -33.78
C TYR A 20 4.98 -6.81 -32.38
N GLU A 21 3.72 -6.39 -32.21
CA GLU A 21 3.16 -6.01 -30.92
C GLU A 21 3.17 -7.19 -29.92
N TYR A 22 2.76 -8.38 -30.37
CA TYR A 22 2.81 -9.58 -29.56
C TYR A 22 4.25 -9.95 -29.14
N ALA A 23 5.18 -9.92 -30.09
CA ALA A 23 6.59 -10.25 -29.83
C ALA A 23 7.22 -9.23 -28.87
N LEU A 24 6.92 -7.93 -29.02
CA LEU A 24 7.39 -6.87 -28.12
C LEU A 24 6.82 -7.06 -26.72
N LYS A 25 5.52 -7.34 -26.61
CA LYS A 25 4.88 -7.61 -25.32
C LYS A 25 5.52 -8.81 -24.63
N LYS A 26 5.74 -9.91 -25.35
CA LYS A 26 6.41 -11.10 -24.81
C LYS A 26 7.86 -10.85 -24.43
N HIS A 27 8.59 -10.05 -25.21
CA HIS A 27 9.94 -9.66 -24.89
C HIS A 27 10.00 -8.86 -23.58
N ILE A 28 9.08 -7.90 -23.38
CA ILE A 28 8.96 -7.12 -22.16
C ILE A 28 8.60 -8.03 -20.97
N GLU A 29 7.60 -8.90 -21.12
CA GLU A 29 7.21 -9.87 -20.09
C GLU A 29 8.41 -10.75 -19.65
N LEU A 30 9.16 -11.29 -20.59
CA LEU A 30 10.27 -12.21 -20.31
C LEU A 30 11.50 -11.52 -19.70
N ASN A 31 11.79 -10.28 -20.09
CA ASN A 31 13.00 -9.61 -19.65
C ASN A 31 12.80 -8.66 -18.45
N PHE A 32 11.58 -8.14 -18.26
CA PHE A 32 11.31 -7.16 -17.21
C PHE A 32 10.21 -7.60 -16.23
N GLY A 33 9.21 -8.38 -16.71
CA GLY A 33 8.11 -8.86 -15.88
C GLY A 33 8.57 -9.79 -14.75
N ASN A 34 9.53 -10.66 -15.03
CA ASN A 34 10.04 -11.59 -14.01
C ASN A 34 10.80 -10.88 -12.90
N VAL A 35 11.63 -9.87 -13.23
CA VAL A 35 12.39 -9.14 -12.21
C VAL A 35 11.45 -8.41 -11.25
N ALA A 36 10.44 -7.71 -11.75
CA ALA A 36 9.46 -7.04 -10.90
C ALA A 36 8.68 -8.06 -10.08
N THR A 37 8.21 -9.15 -10.69
CA THR A 37 7.47 -10.21 -10.00
C THR A 37 8.31 -10.85 -8.89
N ASP A 38 9.56 -11.17 -9.15
CA ASP A 38 10.46 -11.79 -8.17
C ASP A 38 10.82 -10.83 -7.02
N VAL A 39 10.97 -9.53 -7.31
CA VAL A 39 11.21 -8.52 -6.30
C VAL A 39 9.99 -8.36 -5.41
N PHE A 40 8.79 -8.25 -6.00
CA PHE A 40 7.55 -8.16 -5.24
C PHE A 40 7.25 -9.43 -4.44
N ALA A 41 7.51 -10.61 -5.00
CA ALA A 41 7.31 -11.87 -4.29
C ALA A 41 8.20 -11.97 -3.04
N ARG A 42 9.48 -11.65 -3.16
CA ARG A 42 10.42 -11.63 -2.03
C ARG A 42 10.05 -10.56 -0.99
N TYR A 43 9.67 -9.37 -1.43
CA TYR A 43 9.22 -8.32 -0.54
C TYR A 43 7.97 -8.75 0.22
N ARG A 44 6.99 -9.33 -0.47
CA ARG A 44 5.77 -9.87 0.14
C ARG A 44 6.08 -10.92 1.20
N GLU A 45 6.96 -11.88 0.92
CA GLU A 45 7.35 -12.91 1.88
C GLU A 45 7.94 -12.31 3.16
N GLN A 46 8.83 -11.33 3.03
CA GLN A 46 9.43 -10.62 4.17
C GLN A 46 8.37 -9.86 4.97
N VAL A 47 7.46 -9.18 4.31
CA VAL A 47 6.40 -8.39 4.94
C VAL A 47 5.37 -9.30 5.62
N ASP A 48 4.94 -10.39 4.97
CA ASP A 48 4.01 -11.36 5.54
C ASP A 48 4.59 -12.01 6.79
N LEU A 49 5.89 -12.33 6.78
CA LEU A 49 6.60 -12.83 7.96
C LEU A 49 6.59 -11.80 9.10
N ALA A 50 6.96 -10.56 8.82
CA ALA A 50 6.99 -9.48 9.80
C ALA A 50 5.59 -9.20 10.40
N PHE A 51 4.52 -9.26 9.59
CA PHE A 51 3.15 -9.17 10.08
C PHE A 51 2.77 -10.36 10.97
N SER A 52 3.18 -11.57 10.63
CA SER A 52 2.89 -12.76 11.42
C SER A 52 3.56 -12.74 12.79
N GLU A 53 4.73 -12.12 12.90
CA GLU A 53 5.45 -11.90 14.15
C GLU A 53 4.81 -10.80 15.01
N LEU A 54 4.17 -9.81 14.40
CA LEU A 54 3.50 -8.73 15.11
C LEU A 54 2.19 -9.22 15.71
N SER A 55 1.25 -9.70 14.86
CA SER A 55 -0.07 -10.17 15.31
C SER A 55 -0.78 -11.00 14.24
N LYS A 56 -1.39 -12.12 14.67
CA LYS A 56 -2.27 -12.90 13.80
C LYS A 56 -3.51 -12.12 13.33
N GLU A 57 -4.01 -11.19 14.16
CA GLU A 57 -5.16 -10.36 13.83
C GLU A 57 -4.84 -9.42 12.65
N THR A 58 -3.64 -8.87 12.61
CA THR A 58 -3.14 -8.02 11.54
C THR A 58 -3.13 -8.77 10.21
N LEU A 59 -2.63 -10.00 10.20
CA LEU A 59 -2.62 -10.84 9.00
C LEU A 59 -4.05 -11.17 8.51
N LEU A 60 -4.98 -11.46 9.42
CA LEU A 60 -6.39 -11.71 9.07
C LEU A 60 -7.06 -10.48 8.46
N LYS A 61 -6.72 -9.28 8.91
CA LYS A 61 -7.21 -8.02 8.33
C LYS A 61 -6.72 -7.85 6.89
N LEU A 62 -5.46 -8.16 6.59
CA LEU A 62 -4.91 -8.13 5.23
C LEU A 62 -5.64 -9.10 4.30
N GLN A 63 -5.87 -10.33 4.72
CA GLN A 63 -6.62 -11.32 3.95
C GLN A 63 -8.08 -10.89 3.70
N ALA A 64 -8.73 -10.27 4.70
CA ALA A 64 -10.08 -9.74 4.56
C ALA A 64 -10.16 -8.59 3.53
N ILE A 65 -9.11 -7.80 3.38
CA ILE A 65 -9.01 -6.73 2.38
C ILE A 65 -9.02 -7.32 0.97
N GLU A 66 -8.21 -8.33 0.71
CA GLU A 66 -8.11 -8.99 -0.60
C GLU A 66 -9.47 -9.55 -1.06
N GLY A 67 -10.20 -10.19 -0.16
CA GLY A 67 -11.55 -10.71 -0.44
C GLY A 67 -12.54 -9.61 -0.83
N LYS A 68 -12.45 -8.44 -0.23
CA LYS A 68 -13.34 -7.30 -0.52
C LYS A 68 -13.11 -6.70 -1.91
N ILE A 69 -11.86 -6.57 -2.34
CA ILE A 69 -11.53 -6.05 -3.67
C ILE A 69 -12.00 -6.97 -4.78
N ASN A 70 -11.83 -8.26 -4.61
CA ASN A 70 -12.22 -9.23 -5.61
C ASN A 70 -13.75 -9.37 -5.79
N SER A 71 -14.55 -8.78 -4.89
CA SER A 71 -16.02 -8.82 -4.96
C SER A 71 -16.62 -8.02 -6.11
N GLY A 72 -15.91 -7.04 -6.67
CA GLY A 72 -16.41 -6.16 -7.74
C GLY A 72 -17.49 -5.16 -7.31
N ASN A 73 -17.74 -5.00 -5.99
CA ASN A 73 -18.79 -4.13 -5.45
C ASN A 73 -18.16 -2.84 -4.89
N PRO A 74 -18.62 -1.63 -5.32
CA PRO A 74 -18.13 -0.34 -4.82
C PRO A 74 -18.20 -0.18 -3.30
N GLU A 75 -19.25 -0.69 -2.66
CA GLU A 75 -19.35 -0.67 -1.19
C GLU A 75 -18.22 -1.47 -0.53
N MET A 76 -17.81 -2.58 -1.15
CA MET A 76 -16.69 -3.39 -0.65
C MET A 76 -15.36 -2.67 -0.79
N TYR A 77 -15.19 -1.78 -1.79
CA TYR A 77 -14.01 -0.93 -1.91
C TYR A 77 -13.91 0.04 -0.75
N SER A 78 -15.01 0.71 -0.38
CA SER A 78 -15.07 1.57 0.81
C SER A 78 -14.74 0.80 2.09
N GLN A 79 -15.24 -0.41 2.22
CA GLN A 79 -14.94 -1.29 3.36
C GLN A 79 -13.47 -1.76 3.35
N ALA A 80 -12.84 -1.93 2.19
CA ALA A 80 -11.42 -2.23 2.07
C ALA A 80 -10.58 -1.06 2.60
N LEU A 81 -10.89 0.18 2.22
CA LEU A 81 -10.23 1.39 2.73
C LEU A 81 -10.35 1.51 4.26
N THR A 82 -11.57 1.32 4.79
CA THR A 82 -11.81 1.31 6.24
C THR A 82 -10.95 0.23 6.93
N THR A 83 -10.79 -0.93 6.29
CA THR A 83 -9.98 -2.01 6.86
C THR A 83 -8.48 -1.66 6.81
N CYS A 84 -8.00 -1.00 5.75
CA CYS A 84 -6.64 -0.45 5.70
C CYS A 84 -6.37 0.54 6.84
N ARG A 85 -7.30 1.46 7.09
CA ARG A 85 -7.20 2.39 8.23
C ARG A 85 -7.11 1.64 9.57
N ARG A 86 -8.01 0.68 9.81
CA ARG A 86 -7.98 -0.14 11.04
C ARG A 86 -6.69 -0.96 11.17
N LEU A 87 -6.10 -1.35 10.05
CA LEU A 87 -4.81 -2.01 10.03
C LEU A 87 -3.71 -1.07 10.53
N PHE A 88 -3.67 0.18 10.05
CA PHE A 88 -2.75 1.20 10.58
C PHE A 88 -2.97 1.46 12.06
N GLU A 89 -4.23 1.62 12.50
CA GLU A 89 -4.57 1.86 13.90
C GLU A 89 -4.03 0.75 14.80
N SER A 90 -4.32 -0.52 14.47
CA SER A 90 -3.84 -1.66 15.27
C SER A 90 -2.32 -1.79 15.25
N THR A 91 -1.70 -1.68 14.07
CA THR A 91 -0.24 -1.74 13.93
C THR A 91 0.46 -0.64 14.71
N ALA A 92 -0.09 0.58 14.69
CA ALA A 92 0.43 1.71 15.46
C ALA A 92 0.44 1.45 16.97
N VAL A 93 -0.66 0.89 17.49
CA VAL A 93 -0.78 0.56 18.92
C VAL A 93 0.20 -0.54 19.30
N GLU A 94 0.29 -1.59 18.51
CA GLU A 94 1.19 -2.73 18.78
C GLU A 94 2.66 -2.30 18.71
N LEU A 95 3.05 -1.56 17.67
CA LEU A 95 4.41 -1.05 17.54
C LEU A 95 4.77 -0.06 18.66
N PHE A 96 3.84 0.84 19.02
CA PHE A 96 4.07 1.76 20.10
C PHE A 96 4.29 1.03 21.42
N SER A 97 3.45 0.05 21.74
CA SER A 97 3.60 -0.78 22.93
C SER A 97 4.91 -1.58 22.94
N LYS A 98 5.33 -2.10 21.77
CA LYS A 98 6.61 -2.83 21.64
C LYS A 98 7.82 -1.94 21.86
N HIS A 99 7.81 -0.73 21.30
CA HIS A 99 8.96 0.17 21.37
C HIS A 99 8.98 1.06 22.63
N PHE A 100 7.84 1.25 23.27
CA PHE A 100 7.65 2.09 24.44
C PHE A 100 6.89 1.34 25.57
N PRO A 101 7.38 0.19 26.05
CA PRO A 101 6.63 -0.71 26.95
C PRO A 101 6.25 -0.05 28.29
N ASP A 102 7.05 0.88 28.79
CA ASP A 102 6.85 1.53 30.07
C ASP A 102 6.35 2.99 29.95
N TYR A 103 5.95 3.40 28.74
CA TYR A 103 5.53 4.76 28.49
C TYR A 103 4.13 5.02 29.05
N LYS A 104 4.05 5.89 30.05
CA LYS A 104 2.79 6.22 30.76
C LYS A 104 2.26 7.61 30.46
N ASP A 105 3.09 8.46 29.84
CA ASP A 105 2.71 9.83 29.55
C ASP A 105 1.74 9.88 28.37
N LYS A 106 0.85 10.85 28.38
CA LYS A 106 -0.08 11.09 27.27
C LYS A 106 0.58 11.81 26.10
N VAL A 107 1.65 12.53 26.38
CA VAL A 107 2.32 13.42 25.43
C VAL A 107 3.74 12.94 25.18
N TYR A 108 4.08 12.73 23.91
CA TYR A 108 5.44 12.40 23.46
C TYR A 108 6.12 13.66 22.93
N LYS A 109 7.34 13.94 23.40
CA LYS A 109 8.14 15.05 22.91
C LYS A 109 9.06 14.56 21.78
N THR A 110 8.83 15.08 20.59
CA THR A 110 9.62 14.75 19.41
C THR A 110 11.03 15.33 19.48
N LYS A 111 11.94 14.84 18.64
CA LYS A 111 13.30 15.37 18.51
C LYS A 111 13.31 16.84 18.06
N SER A 112 12.30 17.28 17.33
CA SER A 112 12.13 18.67 16.93
C SER A 112 11.61 19.57 18.07
N GLY A 113 11.24 18.98 19.21
CA GLY A 113 10.68 19.69 20.35
C GLY A 113 9.15 19.84 20.32
N ALA A 114 8.47 19.34 19.31
CA ALA A 114 7.02 19.35 19.26
C ALA A 114 6.45 18.32 20.25
N GLU A 115 5.33 18.66 20.87
CA GLU A 115 4.59 17.77 21.76
C GLU A 115 3.40 17.17 21.01
N ILE A 116 3.31 15.83 20.95
CA ILE A 116 2.25 15.11 20.28
C ILE A 116 1.53 14.19 21.26
N ASP A 117 0.20 14.20 21.23
CA ASP A 117 -0.62 13.31 22.06
C ASP A 117 -0.59 11.87 21.51
N VAL A 118 -0.06 10.96 22.30
CA VAL A 118 0.03 9.52 21.99
C VAL A 118 -0.97 8.69 22.80
N SER A 119 -1.90 9.33 23.51
CA SER A 119 -2.95 8.65 24.26
C SER A 119 -4.08 8.14 23.33
N GLY A 120 -4.96 7.30 23.86
CA GLY A 120 -6.17 6.87 23.18
C GLY A 120 -5.93 6.38 21.74
N ASN A 121 -6.72 6.89 20.79
CA ASN A 121 -6.70 6.49 19.38
C ASN A 121 -5.85 7.39 18.48
N HIS A 122 -4.92 8.15 19.02
CA HIS A 122 -4.00 9.00 18.25
C HIS A 122 -2.93 8.15 17.52
N TYR A 123 -3.38 7.24 16.64
CA TYR A 123 -2.51 6.26 15.97
C TYR A 123 -1.44 6.90 15.08
N LYS A 124 -1.75 8.03 14.42
CA LYS A 124 -0.76 8.77 13.62
C LYS A 124 0.41 9.26 14.48
N ASN A 125 0.10 9.82 15.63
CA ASN A 125 1.12 10.31 16.57
C ASN A 125 1.94 9.14 17.15
N LYS A 126 1.31 8.00 17.43
CA LYS A 126 2.01 6.78 17.86
C LYS A 126 2.97 6.27 16.78
N LEU A 127 2.51 6.20 15.51
CA LEU A 127 3.39 5.84 14.40
C LEU A 127 4.54 6.82 14.24
N SER A 128 4.28 8.13 14.31
CA SER A 128 5.31 9.16 14.23
C SER A 128 6.37 8.98 15.31
N ALA A 129 5.97 8.73 16.56
CA ALA A 129 6.89 8.48 17.67
C ALA A 129 7.73 7.20 17.44
N VAL A 130 7.10 6.12 16.95
CA VAL A 130 7.81 4.87 16.61
C VAL A 130 8.82 5.10 15.49
N ILE A 131 8.40 5.73 14.39
CA ILE A 131 9.28 6.03 13.26
C ILE A 131 10.47 6.88 13.72
N GLU A 132 10.21 7.93 14.51
CA GLU A 132 11.26 8.78 15.04
C GLU A 132 12.25 8.01 15.93
N LYS A 133 11.77 7.07 16.74
CA LYS A 133 12.62 6.18 17.54
C LYS A 133 13.45 5.25 16.68
N LEU A 134 12.86 4.71 15.60
CA LEU A 134 13.53 3.85 14.64
C LEU A 134 14.47 4.62 13.71
N GLU A 135 14.17 5.89 13.50
CA GLU A 135 14.92 6.81 12.62
C GLU A 135 16.33 7.03 13.06
N GLY A 136 17.11 6.27 13.55
CA GLY A 136 18.53 6.58 13.71
C GLY A 136 19.05 7.54 12.61
N LYS A 137 20.29 7.69 12.40
CA LYS A 137 20.88 8.59 11.37
C LYS A 137 20.75 8.11 9.91
N SER A 138 19.74 7.30 9.57
CA SER A 138 19.58 6.72 8.24
C SER A 138 18.55 7.48 7.41
N MET A 139 18.98 8.01 6.26
CA MET A 139 18.14 8.68 5.27
C MET A 139 16.97 7.78 4.77
N LYS A 140 17.16 6.47 4.72
CA LYS A 140 16.13 5.50 4.34
C LYS A 140 14.91 5.57 5.27
N LYS A 141 15.14 5.71 6.57
CA LYS A 141 14.06 5.76 7.58
C LYS A 141 13.26 7.07 7.53
N THR A 142 13.89 8.17 7.15
CA THR A 142 13.20 9.46 6.92
C THR A 142 12.25 9.37 5.73
N LEU A 143 12.66 8.68 4.65
CA LEU A 143 11.79 8.44 3.49
C LEU A 143 10.56 7.59 3.85
N VAL A 144 10.74 6.53 4.66
CA VAL A 144 9.63 5.71 5.16
C VAL A 144 8.64 6.56 5.95
N GLY A 145 9.13 7.40 6.87
CA GLY A 145 8.28 8.30 7.66
C GLY A 145 7.45 9.26 6.78
N SER A 146 8.05 9.86 5.78
CA SER A 146 7.35 10.76 4.84
C SER A 146 6.26 10.04 4.04
N ASN A 147 6.53 8.83 3.58
CA ASN A 147 5.57 8.01 2.83
C ASN A 147 4.37 7.61 3.71
N VAL A 148 4.62 7.26 4.96
CA VAL A 148 3.55 6.90 5.92
C VAL A 148 2.63 8.09 6.19
N ILE A 149 3.19 9.26 6.47
CA ILE A 149 2.40 10.48 6.74
C ILE A 149 1.54 10.81 5.51
N TYR A 150 2.11 10.81 4.32
CA TYR A 150 1.38 11.05 3.07
C TYR A 150 0.22 10.06 2.88
N LEU A 151 0.47 8.77 3.10
CA LEU A 151 -0.57 7.74 2.95
C LEU A 151 -1.69 7.90 3.98
N LEU A 152 -1.37 8.21 5.22
CA LEU A 152 -2.37 8.42 6.26
C LEU A 152 -3.26 9.62 5.95
N ASP A 153 -2.68 10.72 5.47
CA ASP A 153 -3.45 11.90 5.05
C ASP A 153 -4.34 11.59 3.83
N TRP A 154 -3.84 10.78 2.90
CA TRP A 154 -4.62 10.36 1.74
C TRP A 154 -5.82 9.47 2.14
N ILE A 155 -5.63 8.50 3.04
CA ILE A 155 -6.70 7.65 3.57
C ILE A 155 -7.75 8.48 4.31
N ASP A 156 -7.32 9.46 5.12
CA ASP A 156 -8.24 10.32 5.84
C ASP A 156 -9.06 11.20 4.89
N ASN A 157 -8.43 11.76 3.86
CA ASN A 157 -9.13 12.56 2.85
C ASN A 157 -10.18 11.73 2.11
N LEU A 158 -9.88 10.49 1.73
CA LEU A 158 -10.86 9.59 1.14
C LEU A 158 -12.00 9.26 2.10
N SER A 159 -11.70 9.04 3.37
CA SER A 159 -12.72 8.76 4.39
C SER A 159 -13.63 9.99 4.66
N ASN A 160 -13.07 11.19 4.65
CA ASN A 160 -13.82 12.43 4.82
C ASN A 160 -14.79 12.69 3.65
N LEU A 161 -14.35 12.45 2.41
CA LEU A 161 -15.22 12.56 1.23
C LEU A 161 -16.44 11.61 1.33
N GLN A 162 -16.30 10.44 1.93
CA GLN A 162 -17.41 9.52 2.17
C GLN A 162 -18.39 10.05 3.23
N CYS A 163 -17.88 10.72 4.28
CA CYS A 163 -18.71 11.26 5.36
C CYS A 163 -19.50 12.51 4.94
N GLU A 164 -19.03 13.30 3.98
CA GLU A 164 -19.68 14.52 3.50
C GLU A 164 -20.87 14.26 2.57
N GLY A 165 -21.27 12.99 2.36
CA GLY A 165 -22.41 12.63 1.51
C GLY A 165 -22.18 12.88 0.02
N VAL A 166 -20.98 13.29 -0.36
CA VAL A 166 -20.54 13.24 -1.74
C VAL A 166 -20.21 11.77 -1.99
N HIS A 167 -21.10 11.06 -2.65
CA HIS A 167 -20.84 9.73 -3.20
C HIS A 167 -19.76 9.85 -4.27
N SER A 168 -18.52 10.10 -3.87
CA SER A 168 -17.38 9.85 -4.72
C SER A 168 -17.32 8.34 -4.84
N ASP A 169 -17.71 7.84 -6.00
CA ASP A 169 -17.61 6.44 -6.32
C ASP A 169 -16.13 6.05 -6.21
N ILE A 170 -15.77 5.40 -5.09
CA ILE A 170 -14.44 4.85 -4.92
C ILE A 170 -14.29 3.79 -5.99
N THR A 171 -13.32 4.00 -6.86
CA THR A 171 -13.04 3.08 -7.93
C THR A 171 -12.28 1.85 -7.39
N LYS A 172 -12.28 0.78 -8.17
CA LYS A 172 -11.47 -0.39 -7.88
C LYS A 172 -9.98 -0.03 -7.82
N GLU A 173 -9.53 0.82 -8.74
CA GLU A 173 -8.16 1.30 -8.84
C GLU A 173 -7.74 2.08 -7.59
N ASP A 174 -8.62 2.92 -7.03
CA ASP A 174 -8.35 3.65 -5.79
C ASP A 174 -8.16 2.69 -4.61
N ALA A 175 -9.01 1.68 -4.53
CA ALA A 175 -8.93 0.67 -3.49
C ALA A 175 -7.67 -0.20 -3.62
N GLU A 176 -7.35 -0.68 -4.83
CA GLU A 176 -6.13 -1.45 -5.11
C GLU A 176 -4.87 -0.63 -4.78
N ARG A 177 -4.84 0.64 -5.16
CA ARG A 177 -3.74 1.56 -4.88
C ARG A 177 -3.57 1.76 -3.37
N CYS A 178 -4.67 1.97 -2.64
CA CYS A 178 -4.64 2.13 -1.18
C CYS A 178 -4.05 0.90 -0.49
N ILE A 179 -4.48 -0.28 -0.89
CA ILE A 179 -3.98 -1.53 -0.32
C ILE A 179 -2.50 -1.71 -0.60
N LEU A 180 -2.09 -1.54 -1.85
CA LEU A 180 -0.68 -1.66 -2.21
C LEU A 180 0.19 -0.71 -1.39
N GLN A 181 -0.21 0.56 -1.28
CA GLN A 181 0.52 1.55 -0.51
C GLN A 181 0.51 1.23 0.99
N THR A 182 -0.63 0.78 1.54
CA THR A 182 -0.73 0.34 2.93
C THR A 182 0.25 -0.80 3.22
N TYR A 183 0.24 -1.81 2.35
CA TYR A 183 1.12 -2.97 2.46
C TYR A 183 2.60 -2.57 2.40
N MET A 184 2.97 -1.73 1.44
CA MET A 184 4.34 -1.25 1.29
C MET A 184 4.78 -0.39 2.49
N CYS A 185 3.98 0.57 2.92
CA CYS A 185 4.34 1.44 4.03
C CYS A 185 4.48 0.69 5.36
N LEU A 186 3.52 -0.17 5.69
CA LEU A 186 3.61 -0.99 6.90
C LEU A 186 4.75 -2.00 6.81
N GLY A 187 4.96 -2.60 5.63
CA GLY A 187 6.08 -3.50 5.39
C GLY A 187 7.42 -2.82 5.62
N ASP A 188 7.61 -1.60 5.10
CA ASP A 188 8.83 -0.83 5.30
C ASP A 188 9.09 -0.51 6.78
N ILE A 189 8.04 -0.19 7.55
CA ILE A 189 8.16 0.05 9.00
C ILE A 189 8.58 -1.25 9.71
N LEU A 190 7.92 -2.35 9.41
CA LEU A 190 8.12 -3.63 10.08
C LEU A 190 9.48 -4.27 9.75
N THR A 191 9.93 -4.17 8.50
CA THR A 191 11.21 -4.72 8.06
C THR A 191 12.41 -3.82 8.36
N SER A 192 12.17 -2.61 8.88
CA SER A 192 13.22 -1.64 9.29
C SER A 192 13.60 -1.72 10.77
N GLN A 193 13.04 -2.68 11.51
CA GLN A 193 13.27 -2.87 12.96
C GLN A 193 14.63 -3.50 13.28
#